data_0f0c591bf9184670f68b24f1a97fdde4
#
_entry.id   0f0c591bf9184670f68b24f1a97fdde4
#
_cell.length_a   1.000
_cell.length_b   1.000
_cell.length_c   1.000
_cell.angle_alpha   90.00
_cell.angle_beta   90.00
_cell.angle_gamma   90.00
#
_symmetry.space_group_name_H-M   'P 1'
#
loop_
_entity.id
_entity.type
_entity.pdbx_description
1 polymer ?
#
loop_
_entity_poly.entity_id
_entity_poly.type
_entity_poly.pdbx_seq_one_letter_code
_entity_poly.pdbx_strand_id
1 'polypeptide(L)' 'MELFNDMKNLWNTLEENHAIFSEKSNKAAGSRARKAAGEFKKIVTDYRKASVTESK' A
#
# COMPACT_ATOMS: atom_id res chain seq x y z
N MET A 1 0.79 16.34 -0.32
CA MET A 1 -0.13 15.66 -1.27
C MET A 1 -0.87 14.54 -0.54
N GLU A 2 -2.20 14.58 -0.58
CA GLU A 2 -3.03 13.56 0.09
C GLU A 2 -2.79 12.15 -0.46
N LEU A 3 -2.61 12.06 -1.77
CA LEU A 3 -2.35 10.79 -2.43
C LEU A 3 -1.10 10.13 -1.87
N PHE A 4 -0.06 10.90 -1.62
CA PHE A 4 1.16 10.39 -1.02
C PHE A 4 0.92 9.88 0.41
N ASN A 5 0.10 10.60 1.16
CA ASN A 5 -0.26 10.17 2.52
C ASN A 5 -1.05 8.85 2.49
N ASP A 6 -1.93 8.68 1.50
CA ASP A 6 -2.68 7.45 1.33
C ASP A 6 -1.75 6.28 0.99
N MET A 7 -0.74 6.53 0.15
CA MET A 7 0.27 5.52 -0.17
C MET A 7 1.03 5.09 1.08
N LYS A 8 1.39 6.06 1.90
CA LYS A 8 2.12 5.81 3.15
C LYS A 8 1.28 4.96 4.10
N ASN A 9 -0.01 5.27 4.22
CA ASN A 9 -0.92 4.51 5.06
C ASN A 9 -1.09 3.07 4.57
N LEU A 10 -1.22 2.90 3.26
CA LEU A 10 -1.32 1.56 2.66
C LEU A 10 -0.03 0.77 2.88
N TRP A 11 1.11 1.41 2.76
CA TRP A 11 2.39 0.77 3.02
C TRP A 11 2.48 0.30 4.48
N ASN A 12 2.06 1.15 5.41
CA ASN A 12 2.08 0.78 6.83
C ASN A 12 1.20 -0.43 7.10
N THR A 13 0.02 -0.48 6.49
CA THR A 13 -0.90 -1.61 6.62
C THR A 13 -0.27 -2.88 6.05
N LEU A 14 0.34 -2.78 4.90
CA LEU A 14 1.02 -3.90 4.25
C LEU A 14 2.17 -4.40 5.14
N GLU A 15 3.00 -3.50 5.63
CA GLU A 15 4.15 -3.83 6.46
C GLU A 15 3.74 -4.55 7.73
N GLU A 16 2.73 -4.03 8.43
CA GLU A 16 2.24 -4.64 9.66
C GLU A 16 1.69 -6.05 9.43
N ASN A 17 0.86 -6.20 8.40
CA ASN A 17 0.26 -7.49 8.09
C ASN A 17 1.26 -8.49 7.55
N HIS A 18 2.24 -8.01 6.80
CA HIS A 18 3.33 -8.87 6.32
C HIS A 18 4.14 -9.41 7.49
N ALA A 19 4.46 -8.58 8.47
CA ALA A 19 5.20 -9.01 9.65
C ALA A 19 4.44 -10.10 10.42
N ILE A 20 3.15 -9.91 10.64
CA ILE A 20 2.31 -10.90 11.33
C ILE A 20 2.24 -12.21 10.53
N PHE A 21 2.04 -12.11 9.24
CA PHE A 21 1.98 -13.26 8.34
C PHE A 21 3.29 -14.05 8.36
N SER A 22 4.40 -13.33 8.25
CA SER A 22 5.74 -13.93 8.21
C SER A 22 6.14 -14.59 9.52
N GLU A 23 5.85 -13.94 10.65
CA GLU A 23 6.25 -14.44 11.96
C GLU A 23 5.35 -15.55 12.50
N LYS A 24 4.05 -15.44 12.24
CA LYS A 24 3.05 -16.34 12.85
C LYS A 24 2.33 -17.24 11.85
N SER A 25 2.69 -17.17 10.58
CA SER A 25 2.02 -17.91 9.50
C SER A 25 0.51 -17.66 9.53
N ASN A 26 0.11 -16.43 9.86
CA ASN A 26 -1.30 -16.07 10.00
C ASN A 26 -1.91 -15.82 8.62
N LYS A 27 -2.83 -16.71 8.21
CA LYS A 27 -3.45 -16.64 6.89
C LYS A 27 -4.29 -15.38 6.69
N ALA A 28 -4.96 -14.93 7.74
CA ALA A 28 -5.77 -13.71 7.67
C ALA A 28 -4.88 -12.48 7.44
N ALA A 29 -3.72 -12.44 8.11
CA ALA A 29 -2.77 -11.35 7.90
C ALA A 29 -2.19 -11.38 6.49
N GLY A 30 -1.89 -12.57 5.96
CA GLY A 30 -1.44 -12.73 4.58
C GLY A 30 -2.46 -12.22 3.58
N SER A 31 -3.73 -12.51 3.83
CA SER A 31 -4.83 -12.03 2.99
C SER A 31 -4.93 -10.50 3.01
N ARG A 32 -4.83 -9.91 4.20
CA ARG A 32 -4.83 -8.45 4.34
C ARG A 32 -3.62 -7.81 3.67
N ALA A 33 -2.46 -8.45 3.77
CA ALA A 33 -1.24 -7.95 3.12
C ALA A 33 -1.40 -7.93 1.60
N ARG A 34 -1.95 -9.01 1.03
CA ARG A 34 -2.18 -9.07 -0.42
C ARG A 34 -3.19 -8.02 -0.88
N LYS A 35 -4.23 -7.79 -0.09
CA LYS A 35 -5.22 -6.78 -0.41
C LYS A 35 -4.59 -5.37 -0.40
N ALA A 36 -3.81 -5.07 0.64
CA ALA A 36 -3.11 -3.80 0.74
C ALA A 36 -2.13 -3.60 -0.41
N ALA A 37 -1.43 -4.66 -0.80
CA ALA A 37 -0.50 -4.60 -1.93
C ALA A 37 -1.23 -4.29 -3.24
N GLY A 38 -2.40 -4.87 -3.45
CA GLY A 38 -3.21 -4.59 -4.64
C GLY A 38 -3.68 -3.14 -4.68
N GLU A 39 -4.12 -2.62 -3.54
CA GLU A 39 -4.53 -1.22 -3.44
C GLU A 39 -3.35 -0.28 -3.63
N PHE A 40 -2.19 -0.65 -3.10
CA PHE A 40 -0.96 0.14 -3.27
C PHE A 40 -0.57 0.24 -4.74
N LYS A 41 -0.64 -0.86 -5.46
CA LYS A 41 -0.35 -0.90 -6.89
C LYS A 41 -1.24 0.08 -7.67
N LYS A 42 -2.52 0.12 -7.32
CA LYS A 42 -3.49 0.99 -7.97
C LYS A 42 -3.17 2.47 -7.69
N ILE A 43 -2.90 2.80 -6.44
CA ILE A 43 -2.65 4.18 -6.04
C ILE A 43 -1.31 4.69 -6.57
N VAL A 44 -0.34 3.81 -6.79
CA VAL A 44 0.95 4.19 -7.38
C VAL A 44 0.73 4.74 -8.79
N THR A 45 -0.16 4.13 -9.56
CA THR A 45 -0.50 4.61 -10.90
C THR A 45 -1.10 6.01 -10.83
N ASP A 46 -2.00 6.23 -9.89
CA ASP A 46 -2.64 7.53 -9.69
C ASP A 46 -1.61 8.60 -9.28
N TYR A 47 -0.68 8.21 -8.40
CA TYR A 47 0.39 9.09 -7.97
C TYR A 47 1.27 9.53 -9.14
N ARG A 48 1.62 8.61 -10.00
CA ARG A 48 2.47 8.92 -11.16
C ARG A 48 1.82 9.96 -12.05
N LYS A 49 0.52 9.81 -12.30
CA LYS A 49 -0.25 10.77 -13.12
C LYS A 49 -0.33 12.14 -12.45
N ALA A 50 -0.65 12.16 -11.17
CA ALA A 50 -0.76 13.41 -10.41
C ALA A 50 0.59 14.13 -10.34
N SER A 51 1.67 13.38 -10.16
CA SER A 51 3.02 13.92 -10.10
C SER A 51 3.41 14.65 -11.39
N VAL A 52 3.09 14.06 -12.52
CA VAL A 52 3.35 14.66 -13.82
C VAL A 52 2.57 15.98 -13.97
N THR A 53 1.30 15.99 -13.55
CA THR A 53 0.47 17.18 -13.63
C THR A 53 1.01 18.30 -12.74
N GLU A 54 1.47 17.97 -11.52
CA GLU A 54 2.06 18.95 -10.62
C GLU A 54 3.37 19.53 -11.12
N SER A 55 4.13 18.74 -11.85
CA SER A 55 5.42 19.16 -12.36
C SER A 55 5.31 20.18 -13.48
N LYS A 56 4.17 20.34 -14.06
CA LYS A 56 3.89 21.35 -15.09
C LYS A 56 3.54 22.68 -14.48
#